data_a3bfdd1825d09c4414bf74e2dc37f603
#
_entry.id   a3bfdd1825d09c4414bf74e2dc37f603
#
_cell.length_a   1.000
_cell.length_b   1.000
_cell.length_c   1.000
_cell.angle_alpha   90.00
_cell.angle_beta   90.00
_cell.angle_gamma   90.00
#
_symmetry.space_group_name_H-M   'P 1'
#
loop_
_entity.id
_entity.type
_entity.pdbx_description
1 polymer ?
#
loop_
_entity_poly.entity_id
_entity_poly.type
_entity_poly.pdbx_seq_one_letter_code
_entity_poly.pdbx_strand_id
1 'polypeptide(L)'
;MLTHEYAGNQLQLTDEGFLVSAADWTPEVAQSLAAEAGIVLTPEHWTVITYCREDAARQSGQSPGLRRISQYSGVGMKDLYRLFPKGPGKLAARIAGLPKPKACL
;
A
#
# COMPACT_ATOMS: atom_id res chain seq x y z
N MET A 1 -11.28 15.11 -3.12
CA MET A 1 -11.40 13.77 -2.52
C MET A 1 -12.48 12.98 -3.20
N LEU A 2 -12.25 11.69 -3.38
CA LEU A 2 -13.19 10.80 -4.01
C LEU A 2 -13.72 9.82 -2.98
N THR A 3 -14.99 9.46 -3.10
CA THR A 3 -15.61 8.46 -2.23
C THR A 3 -15.84 7.20 -3.05
N HIS A 4 -15.33 6.07 -2.59
CA HIS A 4 -15.49 4.78 -3.23
C HIS A 4 -15.97 3.75 -2.24
N GLU A 5 -16.69 2.75 -2.73
CA GLU A 5 -17.11 1.64 -1.89
C GLU A 5 -16.15 0.48 -2.05
N TYR A 6 -15.55 0.05 -0.92
CA TYR A 6 -14.65 -1.10 -0.87
C TYR A 6 -15.08 -2.00 0.28
N ALA A 7 -15.22 -3.29 0.00
CA ALA A 7 -15.56 -4.28 1.02
C ALA A 7 -16.81 -3.90 1.82
N GLY A 8 -17.78 -3.27 1.16
CA GLY A 8 -19.04 -2.87 1.79
C GLY A 8 -18.98 -1.55 2.55
N ASN A 9 -17.85 -0.86 2.55
CA ASN A 9 -17.67 0.41 3.24
C ASN A 9 -17.38 1.53 2.26
N GLN A 10 -17.90 2.71 2.53
CA GLN A 10 -17.57 3.89 1.73
C GLN A 10 -16.34 4.55 2.32
N LEU A 11 -15.28 4.62 1.50
CA LEU A 11 -13.99 5.15 1.92
C LEU A 11 -13.64 6.39 1.10
N GLN A 12 -12.95 7.32 1.73
CA GLN A 12 -12.47 8.52 1.04
C GLN A 12 -11.05 8.29 0.55
N LEU A 13 -10.82 8.63 -0.71
CA LEU A 13 -9.53 8.53 -1.36
C LEU A 13 -9.07 9.90 -1.81
N THR A 14 -7.76 10.09 -1.86
CA THR A 14 -7.19 11.28 -2.50
C THR A 14 -7.40 11.20 -4.01
N ASP A 15 -7.09 12.30 -4.70
CA ASP A 15 -7.20 12.32 -6.17
C ASP A 15 -6.28 11.30 -6.83
N GLU A 16 -5.21 10.91 -6.15
CA GLU A 16 -4.27 9.89 -6.66
C GLU A 16 -4.65 8.47 -6.22
N GLY A 17 -5.76 8.31 -5.50
CA GLY A 17 -6.28 6.99 -5.13
C GLY A 17 -5.75 6.42 -3.82
N PHE A 18 -5.11 7.24 -2.98
CA PHE A 18 -4.66 6.81 -1.66
C PHE A 18 -5.75 7.05 -0.62
N LEU A 19 -5.86 6.14 0.37
CA LEU A 19 -6.81 6.33 1.47
C LEU A 19 -6.50 7.60 2.25
N VAL A 20 -7.53 8.38 2.51
CA VAL A 20 -7.38 9.60 3.32
C VAL A 20 -7.05 9.26 4.76
N SER A 21 -7.67 8.21 5.31
CA SER A 21 -7.44 7.78 6.68
C SER A 21 -6.95 6.33 6.72
N ALA A 22 -5.76 6.12 7.25
CA ALA A 22 -5.20 4.77 7.39
C ALA A 22 -6.03 3.91 8.35
N ALA A 23 -6.80 4.53 9.24
CA ALA A 23 -7.65 3.80 10.18
C ALA A 23 -8.82 3.09 9.49
N ASP A 24 -9.19 3.53 8.28
CA ASP A 24 -10.28 2.92 7.51
C ASP A 24 -9.85 1.66 6.77
N TRP A 25 -8.56 1.35 6.78
CA TRP A 25 -8.04 0.20 6.06
C TRP A 25 -8.35 -1.11 6.81
N THR A 26 -8.70 -2.13 6.02
CA THR A 26 -8.82 -3.52 6.49
C THR A 26 -8.17 -4.42 5.46
N PRO A 27 -7.87 -5.70 5.80
CA PRO A 27 -7.36 -6.64 4.79
C PRO A 27 -8.28 -6.78 3.58
N GLU A 28 -9.58 -6.72 3.77
CA GLU A 28 -10.56 -6.77 2.68
C GLU A 28 -10.44 -5.55 1.77
N VAL A 29 -10.21 -4.38 2.35
CA VAL A 29 -9.96 -3.15 1.58
C VAL A 29 -8.68 -3.32 0.75
N ALA A 30 -7.63 -3.90 1.34
CA ALA A 30 -6.39 -4.16 0.61
C ALA A 30 -6.62 -5.06 -0.61
N GLN A 31 -7.42 -6.11 -0.45
CA GLN A 31 -7.75 -7.00 -1.56
C GLN A 31 -8.50 -6.28 -2.66
N SER A 32 -9.44 -5.41 -2.30
CA SER A 32 -10.20 -4.62 -3.28
C SER A 32 -9.30 -3.64 -4.04
N LEU A 33 -8.43 -2.96 -3.32
CA LEU A 33 -7.49 -2.02 -3.94
C LEU A 33 -6.50 -2.73 -4.86
N ALA A 34 -6.03 -3.91 -4.45
CA ALA A 34 -5.15 -4.73 -5.27
C ALA A 34 -5.85 -5.20 -6.54
N ALA A 35 -7.10 -5.63 -6.42
CA ALA A 35 -7.88 -6.08 -7.57
C ALA A 35 -8.04 -4.98 -8.61
N GLU A 36 -8.24 -3.73 -8.18
CA GLU A 36 -8.30 -2.59 -9.10
C GLU A 36 -7.01 -2.40 -9.86
N ALA A 37 -5.88 -2.75 -9.25
CA ALA A 37 -4.56 -2.67 -9.89
C ALA A 37 -4.21 -3.93 -10.68
N GLY A 38 -5.12 -4.90 -10.73
CA GLY A 38 -4.88 -6.16 -11.43
C GLY A 38 -3.98 -7.13 -10.66
N ILE A 39 -3.92 -6.99 -9.34
CA ILE A 39 -3.04 -7.78 -8.49
C ILE A 39 -3.85 -8.71 -7.61
N VAL A 40 -3.46 -9.99 -7.57
CA VAL A 40 -3.96 -10.96 -6.59
C VAL A 40 -2.92 -11.06 -5.49
N LEU A 41 -3.33 -10.78 -4.24
CA LEU A 41 -2.40 -10.75 -3.12
C LEU A 41 -1.95 -12.15 -2.72
N THR A 42 -0.63 -12.35 -2.68
CA THR A 42 0.03 -13.58 -2.24
C THR A 42 0.65 -13.34 -0.87
N PRO A 43 1.14 -14.39 -0.18
CA PRO A 43 1.84 -14.19 1.09
C PRO A 43 2.99 -13.20 1.02
N GLU A 44 3.71 -13.14 -0.10
CA GLU A 44 4.78 -12.16 -0.29
C GLU A 44 4.24 -10.73 -0.30
N HIS A 45 3.09 -10.51 -0.96
CA HIS A 45 2.44 -9.21 -0.94
C HIS A 45 2.08 -8.81 0.49
N TRP A 46 1.53 -9.74 1.26
CA TRP A 46 1.14 -9.46 2.64
C TRP A 46 2.35 -9.13 3.53
N THR A 47 3.50 -9.76 3.27
CA THR A 47 4.74 -9.42 3.97
C THR A 47 5.09 -7.94 3.76
N VAL A 48 5.00 -7.48 2.53
CA VAL A 48 5.29 -6.07 2.19
C VAL A 48 4.26 -5.14 2.81
N ILE A 49 2.98 -5.47 2.68
CA ILE A 49 1.88 -4.65 3.21
C ILE A 49 2.01 -4.52 4.74
N THR A 50 2.24 -5.63 5.42
CA THR A 50 2.39 -5.63 6.88
C THR A 50 3.59 -4.78 7.30
N TYR A 51 4.71 -4.93 6.61
CA TYR A 51 5.88 -4.10 6.89
C TYR A 51 5.58 -2.62 6.72
N CYS A 52 4.91 -2.26 5.62
CA CYS A 52 4.59 -0.86 5.34
C CYS A 52 3.73 -0.26 6.45
N ARG A 53 2.71 -0.99 6.89
CA ARG A 53 1.84 -0.48 7.95
C ARG A 53 2.55 -0.37 9.29
N GLU A 54 3.38 -1.34 9.63
CA GLU A 54 4.15 -1.31 10.88
C GLU A 54 5.16 -0.17 10.87
N ASP A 55 5.85 0.00 9.76
CA ASP A 55 6.82 1.09 9.63
C ASP A 55 6.15 2.46 9.70
N ALA A 56 5.02 2.61 9.01
CA ALA A 56 4.28 3.87 9.03
C ALA A 56 3.83 4.22 10.45
N ALA A 57 3.40 3.23 11.23
CA ALA A 57 3.00 3.46 12.60
C ALA A 57 4.16 3.99 13.44
N ARG A 58 5.39 3.56 13.16
CA ARG A 58 6.58 4.06 13.84
C ARG A 58 7.05 5.42 13.32
N GLN A 59 6.64 5.79 12.09
CA GLN A 59 7.08 7.02 11.43
C GLN A 59 5.95 8.06 11.36
N SER A 60 5.12 8.11 12.37
CA SER A 60 4.03 9.09 12.49
C SER A 60 3.05 9.07 11.30
N GLY A 61 2.78 7.88 10.78
CA GLY A 61 1.83 7.69 9.68
C GLY A 61 2.44 7.87 8.30
N GLN A 62 3.74 8.10 8.20
CA GLN A 62 4.41 8.33 6.94
C GLN A 62 4.80 7.02 6.27
N SER A 63 4.46 6.88 4.98
CA SER A 63 4.73 5.65 4.23
C SER A 63 6.22 5.47 3.98
N PRO A 64 6.74 4.23 4.08
CA PRO A 64 8.12 3.98 3.69
C PRO A 64 8.29 4.10 2.18
N GLY A 65 9.44 4.61 1.74
CA GLY A 65 9.78 4.62 0.33
C GLY A 65 10.25 3.25 -0.13
N LEU A 66 10.39 3.10 -1.45
CA LEU A 66 10.74 1.81 -2.05
C LEU A 66 12.06 1.25 -1.53
N ARG A 67 13.07 2.11 -1.40
CA ARG A 67 14.38 1.67 -0.91
C ARG A 67 14.29 1.11 0.51
N ARG A 68 13.54 1.79 1.37
CA ARG A 68 13.35 1.36 2.75
C ARG A 68 12.64 0.02 2.81
N ILE A 69 11.61 -0.16 1.97
CA ILE A 69 10.91 -1.43 1.88
C ILE A 69 11.87 -2.54 1.49
N SER A 70 12.69 -2.32 0.46
CA SER A 70 13.62 -3.35 -0.02
C SER A 70 14.68 -3.70 1.03
N GLN A 71 15.08 -2.74 1.86
CA GLN A 71 16.09 -2.97 2.88
C GLN A 71 15.58 -3.72 4.11
N TYR A 72 14.34 -3.47 4.51
CA TYR A 72 13.87 -3.91 5.82
C TYR A 72 12.68 -4.86 5.81
N SER A 73 11.99 -5.02 4.68
CA SER A 73 10.83 -5.92 4.62
C SER A 73 11.19 -7.39 4.45
N GLY A 74 12.42 -7.67 4.05
CA GLY A 74 12.82 -9.02 3.66
C GLY A 74 12.53 -9.34 2.21
N VAL A 75 11.94 -8.41 1.46
CA VAL A 75 11.61 -8.59 0.03
C VAL A 75 12.49 -7.64 -0.77
N GLY A 76 13.34 -8.19 -1.61
CA GLY A 76 14.30 -7.39 -2.38
C GLY A 76 13.65 -6.59 -3.49
N MET A 77 14.43 -5.65 -4.04
CA MET A 77 13.95 -4.71 -5.05
C MET A 77 13.35 -5.41 -6.26
N LYS A 78 14.02 -6.46 -6.74
CA LYS A 78 13.56 -7.20 -7.92
C LYS A 78 12.18 -7.81 -7.69
N ASP A 79 11.97 -8.39 -6.50
CA ASP A 79 10.69 -8.99 -6.17
C ASP A 79 9.60 -7.94 -5.96
N LEU A 80 9.96 -6.76 -5.45
CA LEU A 80 9.00 -5.67 -5.31
C LEU A 80 8.47 -5.24 -6.68
N TYR A 81 9.31 -5.17 -7.70
CA TYR A 81 8.85 -4.87 -9.05
C TYR A 81 8.00 -5.99 -9.64
N ARG A 82 8.26 -7.23 -9.27
CA ARG A 82 7.45 -8.37 -9.69
C ARG A 82 6.06 -8.35 -9.02
N LEU A 83 6.05 -8.05 -7.72
CA LEU A 83 4.80 -8.06 -6.93
C LEU A 83 3.90 -6.86 -7.23
N PHE A 84 4.51 -5.70 -7.51
CA PHE A 84 3.79 -4.45 -7.74
C PHE A 84 4.33 -3.80 -9.03
N PRO A 85 3.93 -4.31 -10.21
CA PRO A 85 4.62 -4.01 -11.46
C PRO A 85 4.57 -2.56 -11.92
N LYS A 86 3.64 -1.76 -11.46
CA LYS A 86 3.49 -0.39 -11.96
C LYS A 86 3.85 0.66 -10.90
N GLY A 87 5.07 0.62 -10.42
CA GLY A 87 5.53 1.56 -9.40
C GLY A 87 5.35 0.99 -7.99
N PRO A 88 6.24 0.06 -7.61
CA PRO A 88 6.05 -0.72 -6.38
C PRO A 88 5.94 0.13 -5.11
N GLY A 89 6.64 1.25 -5.02
CA GLY A 89 6.53 2.10 -3.84
C GLY A 89 5.14 2.70 -3.68
N LYS A 90 4.58 3.22 -4.76
CA LYS A 90 3.24 3.81 -4.74
C LYS A 90 2.16 2.76 -4.58
N LEU A 91 2.26 1.65 -5.31
CA LEU A 91 1.25 0.59 -5.22
C LEU A 91 1.22 -0.07 -3.86
N ALA A 92 2.39 -0.34 -3.27
CA ALA A 92 2.45 -0.93 -1.94
C ALA A 92 1.79 -0.01 -0.91
N ALA A 93 2.10 1.28 -0.94
CA ALA A 93 1.50 2.24 -0.03
C ALA A 93 -0.01 2.35 -0.23
N ARG A 94 -0.46 2.39 -1.49
CA ARG A 94 -1.87 2.50 -1.81
C ARG A 94 -2.65 1.30 -1.30
N ILE A 95 -2.16 0.10 -1.55
CA ILE A 95 -2.82 -1.14 -1.12
C ILE A 95 -2.77 -1.28 0.39
N ALA A 96 -1.69 -0.81 1.02
CA ALA A 96 -1.55 -0.83 2.48
C ALA A 96 -2.39 0.25 3.18
N GLY A 97 -3.12 1.07 2.45
CA GLY A 97 -3.97 2.10 3.03
C GLY A 97 -3.21 3.27 3.62
N LEU A 98 -2.04 3.56 3.10
CA LEU A 98 -1.15 4.60 3.61
C LEU A 98 -1.10 5.79 2.65
N PRO A 99 -0.64 6.96 3.11
CA PRO A 99 -0.50 8.10 2.22
C PRO A 99 0.58 7.88 1.16
N LYS A 100 0.57 8.72 0.13
CA LYS A 100 1.58 8.68 -0.92
C LYS A 100 2.98 8.83 -0.31
N PRO A 101 3.93 7.95 -0.67
CA PRO A 101 5.29 8.07 -0.14
C PRO A 101 5.95 9.38 -0.59
N LYS A 102 6.73 9.99 0.29
CA LYS A 102 7.48 11.20 -0.06
C LYS A 102 8.65 10.89 -0.98
N ALA A 103 9.27 9.72 -0.80
CA ALA A 103 10.34 9.27 -1.69
C ALA A 103 9.73 8.74 -2.98
N CYS A 104 10.08 9.33 -4.11
CA CYS A 104 9.48 9.03 -5.41
C CYS A 104 10.21 7.90 -6.14
N LEU A 105 10.49 6.83 -5.49
CA LEU A 105 11.12 5.68 -6.14
C LEU A 105 10.23 4.45 -6.07
#